data_4ba9b00f6f04ab95a54ed2c5f8273cfd
#
_entry.id   4ba9b00f6f04ab95a54ed2c5f8273cfd
#
_cell.length_a   1.000
_cell.length_b   1.000
_cell.length_c   1.000
_cell.angle_alpha   90.00
_cell.angle_beta   90.00
_cell.angle_gamma   90.00
#
_symmetry.space_group_name_H-M   'P 1'
#
loop_
_entity.id
_entity.type
_entity.pdbx_description
1 polymer ?
#
loop_
_entity_poly.entity_id
_entity_poly.type
_entity_poly.pdbx_seq_one_letter_code
_entity_poly.pdbx_strand_id
1 'polypeptide(L)'
;EEYLKNSDTLTVVRIMDGDFGPAEAGITSSATTGTTIASGSYIINFNPSGSGTADGDADEFQISGVDFTFVSSSTGLADSSTQVFVNFGSAGANAAKITASALNLKEAINEAERLGTTSLNITASLGSNVTQVNITSSVAGTGGNLTVTTGSGGTTTTTTPSFVSSVQNDTNLADAYLQTFSLQGGTDGAFSGTSFKLKTLSDGSILNNASETSTTNNVLVSGSKHNLRYEVSNVNTTKGTFTLAVRAGNDTIKRKQTLETFTGLTLDPNSPNYIGKAIGDQTFTVGTDENSLPFLQLTGSYTNKSKFVRVTDIQNTPDYLDENGNVRIADNSSSLPTAGSGSANGGFSGGSDGLSGFDNLGNQNGSNSNAVNFYETIDSTDSQGFALSSGADGTDAYTQALNLLANQDEFDINLILLPGVIHSLHSTITNKAIDVCEDRGDCFAIIDPVEYGKTVTLATTEAGEVDSNFAAMYWPWVKVPDSQIAGTQRWVPPSVVLGGIYAFNDRVAHPWFAPAGLNRGGITTAIQAERKLTQADRDSLYDSNVNPIATFPGQGVTVFGQKTLQKKASALDRINVRRLLIRVKKFIAS
;
A
#
# COMPACT_ATOMS: atom_id res chain seq x y z
N GLU A 1 18.80 -6.59 -13.08
CA GLU A 1 20.26 -6.56 -12.95
C GLU A 1 20.94 -6.34 -14.32
N GLU A 2 20.63 -7.16 -15.34
CA GLU A 2 21.24 -7.04 -16.68
C GLU A 2 20.99 -5.68 -17.34
N TYR A 3 19.80 -5.14 -17.23
CA TYR A 3 19.45 -3.82 -17.74
C TYR A 3 20.25 -2.71 -17.05
N LEU A 4 20.33 -2.73 -15.73
CA LEU A 4 21.02 -1.71 -14.92
C LEU A 4 22.55 -1.74 -15.04
N LYS A 5 23.15 -2.74 -15.68
CA LYS A 5 24.57 -2.71 -16.07
C LYS A 5 24.85 -1.68 -17.16
N ASN A 6 23.83 -1.27 -17.91
CA ASN A 6 23.94 -0.42 -19.08
C ASN A 6 23.03 0.80 -19.06
N SER A 7 22.10 0.90 -18.12
CA SER A 7 21.17 2.00 -17.90
C SER A 7 21.04 2.29 -16.41
N ASP A 8 20.61 3.47 -16.06
CA ASP A 8 20.49 3.97 -14.68
C ASP A 8 19.05 4.08 -14.18
N THR A 9 18.07 3.94 -15.07
CA THR A 9 16.63 4.04 -14.74
C THR A 9 15.86 2.77 -15.10
N LEU A 10 15.14 2.21 -14.16
CA LEU A 10 14.27 1.05 -14.31
C LEU A 10 13.03 1.22 -13.46
N THR A 11 11.85 1.20 -14.08
CA THR A 11 10.58 1.09 -13.37
C THR A 11 10.26 -0.39 -13.15
N VAL A 12 10.08 -0.80 -11.92
CA VAL A 12 9.68 -2.16 -11.56
C VAL A 12 8.28 -2.11 -10.98
N VAL A 13 7.34 -2.75 -11.65
CA VAL A 13 5.99 -2.99 -11.11
C VAL A 13 5.98 -4.39 -10.53
N ARG A 14 5.85 -4.47 -9.22
CA ARG A 14 5.74 -5.73 -8.51
C ARG A 14 4.28 -6.17 -8.51
N ILE A 15 3.99 -7.26 -9.17
CA ILE A 15 2.67 -7.87 -9.21
C ILE A 15 2.67 -9.01 -8.20
N MET A 16 1.75 -8.97 -7.26
CA MET A 16 1.63 -9.96 -6.19
C MET A 16 0.16 -10.26 -5.95
N ASP A 17 -0.10 -11.47 -5.52
CA ASP A 17 -1.42 -11.93 -5.14
C ASP A 17 -1.59 -11.86 -3.62
N GLY A 18 -2.83 -11.60 -3.16
CA GLY A 18 -3.17 -11.45 -1.75
C GLY A 18 -2.82 -10.08 -1.15
N ASP A 19 -3.13 -9.93 0.13
CA ASP A 19 -2.89 -8.70 0.89
C ASP A 19 -1.42 -8.58 1.27
N PHE A 20 -0.72 -7.66 0.67
CA PHE A 20 0.63 -7.31 1.06
C PHE A 20 0.69 -5.88 1.61
N GLY A 21 1.59 -5.67 2.54
CA GLY A 21 1.67 -4.40 3.21
C GLY A 21 2.98 -4.18 3.96
N PRO A 22 3.22 -2.93 4.37
CA PRO A 22 4.40 -2.56 5.12
C PRO A 22 4.36 -3.13 6.54
N ALA A 23 5.51 -3.33 7.12
CA ALA A 23 5.62 -3.59 8.54
C ALA A 23 5.60 -2.28 9.33
N GLU A 24 5.14 -2.36 10.56
CA GLU A 24 5.10 -1.22 11.45
C GLU A 24 5.80 -1.46 12.78
N ALA A 25 6.21 -0.37 13.39
CA ALA A 25 6.72 -0.34 14.75
C ALA A 25 6.11 0.85 15.49
N GLY A 26 5.42 0.57 16.59
CA GLY A 26 4.96 1.59 17.52
C GLY A 26 6.06 1.98 18.49
N ILE A 27 6.48 3.22 18.50
CA ILE A 27 7.48 3.75 19.43
C ILE A 27 6.77 4.25 20.67
N THR A 28 6.99 3.54 21.77
CA THR A 28 6.34 3.84 23.05
C THR A 28 6.77 5.22 23.56
N SER A 29 5.81 5.99 24.05
CA SER A 29 6.07 7.25 24.75
C SER A 29 6.73 7.02 26.12
N SER A 30 7.43 8.03 26.60
CA SER A 30 8.00 8.01 27.96
C SER A 30 6.85 8.20 28.94
N ALA A 31 6.23 7.11 29.36
CA ALA A 31 5.08 7.14 30.25
C ALA A 31 5.32 7.93 31.53
N THR A 32 4.63 9.05 31.66
CA THR A 32 4.25 9.68 32.94
C THR A 32 3.01 10.53 32.71
N THR A 33 1.93 10.21 33.39
CA THR A 33 0.71 11.00 33.57
C THR A 33 0.31 11.94 32.41
N GLY A 34 -0.23 11.39 31.35
CA GLY A 34 -1.04 12.14 30.40
C GLY A 34 -2.51 11.75 30.56
N THR A 35 -3.38 12.73 30.53
CA THR A 35 -4.82 12.51 30.51
C THR A 35 -5.29 12.40 29.05
N THR A 36 -6.04 11.37 28.71
CA THR A 36 -6.69 11.25 27.40
C THR A 36 -8.14 11.73 27.47
N ILE A 37 -8.67 12.19 26.35
CA ILE A 37 -10.05 12.61 26.21
C ILE A 37 -10.92 11.41 25.83
N ALA A 38 -12.03 11.22 26.52
CA ALA A 38 -12.99 10.18 26.19
C ALA A 38 -13.72 10.50 24.88
N SER A 39 -13.91 9.51 24.03
CA SER A 39 -14.66 9.66 22.79
C SER A 39 -15.47 8.41 22.48
N GLY A 40 -16.54 8.59 21.73
CA GLY A 40 -17.38 7.50 21.25
C GLY A 40 -18.13 7.92 20.00
N SER A 41 -18.68 6.95 19.27
CA SER A 41 -19.49 7.23 18.10
C SER A 41 -20.82 6.51 18.19
N TYR A 42 -21.87 7.19 17.77
CA TYR A 42 -23.23 6.74 17.78
C TYR A 42 -23.79 6.69 16.36
N ILE A 43 -24.38 5.56 15.96
CA ILE A 43 -24.97 5.41 14.63
C ILE A 43 -26.48 5.33 14.79
N ILE A 44 -27.20 6.25 14.16
CA ILE A 44 -28.65 6.19 14.06
C ILE A 44 -29.00 5.23 12.92
N ASN A 45 -29.49 4.07 13.28
CA ASN A 45 -29.90 3.02 12.33
C ASN A 45 -31.41 2.69 12.42
N PHE A 46 -32.14 3.42 13.21
CA PHE A 46 -33.60 3.27 13.37
C PHE A 46 -34.33 4.47 12.79
N ASN A 47 -35.61 4.27 12.50
CA ASN A 47 -36.50 5.33 12.09
C ASN A 47 -37.15 5.94 13.35
N PRO A 48 -36.74 7.15 13.79
CA PRO A 48 -37.31 7.73 15.02
C PRO A 48 -38.81 7.84 14.94
N SER A 49 -39.48 7.39 15.97
CA SER A 49 -40.93 7.50 16.14
C SER A 49 -41.25 8.31 17.40
N GLY A 50 -42.31 9.07 17.38
CA GLY A 50 -42.79 9.85 18.52
C GLY A 50 -43.96 10.73 18.09
N SER A 51 -45.00 10.83 18.90
CA SER A 51 -46.10 11.76 18.69
C SER A 51 -45.75 13.05 19.40
N GLY A 52 -45.36 14.09 18.75
CA GLY A 52 -45.04 15.48 19.11
C GLY A 52 -45.26 16.03 20.54
N THR A 53 -45.38 15.18 21.52
CA THR A 53 -45.53 15.52 22.96
C THR A 53 -44.58 14.60 23.75
N ALA A 54 -43.96 15.16 24.76
CA ALA A 54 -43.09 14.46 25.71
C ALA A 54 -43.93 13.49 26.57
N ASP A 55 -44.41 12.42 25.99
CA ASP A 55 -45.03 11.31 26.72
C ASP A 55 -44.22 10.03 26.50
N GLY A 56 -44.33 9.04 27.34
CA GLY A 56 -43.44 7.92 27.56
C GLY A 56 -43.24 6.95 26.39
N ASP A 57 -43.53 7.34 25.13
CA ASP A 57 -43.40 6.52 23.91
C ASP A 57 -42.36 7.12 22.92
N ALA A 58 -41.62 8.15 23.28
CA ALA A 58 -40.60 8.77 22.42
C ALA A 58 -39.29 7.99 22.50
N ASP A 59 -38.65 7.80 21.35
CA ASP A 59 -37.29 7.24 21.33
C ASP A 59 -36.33 8.19 22.06
N GLU A 60 -35.62 7.68 23.04
CA GLU A 60 -34.66 8.47 23.83
C GLU A 60 -33.44 7.69 24.21
N PHE A 61 -32.31 8.39 24.38
CA PHE A 61 -31.14 7.86 25.02
C PHE A 61 -30.59 8.86 26.03
N GLN A 62 -29.87 8.35 27.00
CA GLN A 62 -29.38 9.15 28.10
C GLN A 62 -27.85 9.18 28.12
N ILE A 63 -27.27 10.38 28.26
CA ILE A 63 -25.86 10.56 28.53
C ILE A 63 -25.72 11.10 29.97
N SER A 64 -25.17 10.29 30.85
CA SER A 64 -24.91 10.66 32.26
C SER A 64 -26.08 11.37 32.95
N GLY A 65 -27.28 10.85 32.76
CA GLY A 65 -28.48 11.38 33.40
C GLY A 65 -29.19 12.51 32.65
N VAL A 66 -28.72 12.86 31.45
CA VAL A 66 -29.42 13.80 30.55
C VAL A 66 -30.08 12.99 29.42
N ASP A 67 -31.39 13.10 29.29
CA ASP A 67 -32.16 12.42 28.27
C ASP A 67 -32.19 13.22 26.96
N PHE A 68 -31.85 12.57 25.85
CA PHE A 68 -31.98 13.10 24.50
C PHE A 68 -33.17 12.42 23.85
N THR A 69 -34.29 13.15 23.77
CA THR A 69 -35.59 12.61 23.34
C THR A 69 -35.88 13.01 21.90
N PHE A 70 -36.11 12.04 21.03
CA PHE A 70 -36.46 12.29 19.63
C PHE A 70 -37.94 12.65 19.50
N VAL A 71 -38.24 13.80 18.90
CA VAL A 71 -39.61 14.30 18.73
C VAL A 71 -39.87 14.72 17.29
N SER A 72 -41.08 14.55 16.82
CA SER A 72 -41.49 14.98 15.48
C SER A 72 -41.62 16.50 15.33
N SER A 73 -41.82 17.20 16.44
CA SER A 73 -41.85 18.66 16.52
C SER A 73 -41.41 19.11 17.90
N SER A 74 -40.51 20.07 17.98
CA SER A 74 -40.04 20.69 19.23
C SER A 74 -40.85 21.94 19.59
N THR A 75 -41.93 22.25 18.85
CA THR A 75 -42.76 23.44 19.11
C THR A 75 -43.41 23.37 20.49
N GLY A 76 -43.06 24.27 21.38
CA GLY A 76 -43.57 24.31 22.76
C GLY A 76 -42.84 23.44 23.76
N LEU A 77 -41.78 22.74 23.35
CA LEU A 77 -40.87 21.99 24.20
C LEU A 77 -39.63 22.83 24.49
N ALA A 78 -39.16 22.84 25.74
CA ALA A 78 -37.98 23.56 26.16
C ALA A 78 -36.94 22.56 26.73
N ASP A 79 -35.69 22.70 26.29
CA ASP A 79 -34.60 21.92 26.85
C ASP A 79 -34.37 22.29 28.33
N SER A 80 -33.93 21.29 29.09
CA SER A 80 -33.59 21.42 30.52
C SER A 80 -32.25 20.74 30.82
N SER A 81 -31.77 20.92 32.05
CA SER A 81 -30.52 20.29 32.50
C SER A 81 -30.57 18.74 32.50
N THR A 82 -31.74 18.14 32.37
CA THR A 82 -31.93 16.70 32.39
C THR A 82 -32.59 16.17 31.12
N GLN A 83 -33.06 17.02 30.21
CA GLN A 83 -33.73 16.62 29.00
C GLN A 83 -33.47 17.59 27.84
N VAL A 84 -33.07 17.06 26.68
CA VAL A 84 -32.85 17.79 25.44
C VAL A 84 -33.69 17.16 24.32
N PHE A 85 -34.41 17.99 23.58
CA PHE A 85 -35.29 17.51 22.51
C PHE A 85 -34.60 17.55 21.14
N VAL A 86 -34.61 16.40 20.46
CA VAL A 86 -34.03 16.21 19.13
C VAL A 86 -35.15 16.11 18.10
N ASN A 87 -35.31 17.14 17.29
CA ASN A 87 -36.37 17.16 16.28
C ASN A 87 -35.96 16.35 15.05
N PHE A 88 -36.66 15.25 14.74
CA PHE A 88 -36.40 14.45 13.54
C PHE A 88 -37.28 14.86 12.33
N GLY A 89 -38.20 15.79 12.48
CA GLY A 89 -39.06 16.33 11.42
C GLY A 89 -40.12 15.35 10.89
N SER A 90 -41.00 15.87 10.04
CA SER A 90 -42.10 15.10 9.43
C SER A 90 -41.75 14.53 8.04
N ALA A 91 -40.49 14.46 7.66
CA ALA A 91 -40.07 14.07 6.30
C ALA A 91 -40.40 12.61 5.95
N GLY A 92 -40.89 12.39 4.73
CA GLY A 92 -41.61 11.19 4.32
C GLY A 92 -40.82 9.90 4.05
N ALA A 93 -39.49 9.88 3.96
CA ALA A 93 -38.72 8.66 3.67
C ALA A 93 -37.81 8.29 4.83
N ASN A 94 -37.78 7.01 5.22
CA ASN A 94 -37.02 6.53 6.37
C ASN A 94 -35.53 6.91 6.35
N ALA A 95 -34.86 6.77 5.20
CA ALA A 95 -33.48 7.13 5.06
C ALA A 95 -33.19 8.64 5.27
N ALA A 96 -34.11 9.49 4.79
CA ALA A 96 -33.98 10.94 4.97
C ALA A 96 -34.22 11.34 6.44
N LYS A 97 -35.10 10.66 7.15
CA LYS A 97 -35.34 10.88 8.58
C LYS A 97 -34.10 10.48 9.41
N ILE A 98 -33.49 9.35 9.12
CA ILE A 98 -32.32 8.86 9.83
C ILE A 98 -31.15 9.85 9.68
N THR A 99 -30.91 10.33 8.46
CA THR A 99 -29.85 11.33 8.20
C THR A 99 -30.16 12.67 8.89
N ALA A 100 -31.40 13.13 8.83
CA ALA A 100 -31.84 14.35 9.51
C ALA A 100 -31.71 14.22 11.03
N SER A 101 -32.04 13.07 11.58
CA SER A 101 -31.91 12.78 13.02
C SER A 101 -30.46 12.83 13.49
N ALA A 102 -29.49 12.32 12.71
CA ALA A 102 -28.08 12.40 13.04
C ALA A 102 -27.58 13.86 13.05
N LEU A 103 -27.98 14.64 12.06
CA LEU A 103 -27.64 16.07 12.00
C LEU A 103 -28.24 16.84 13.18
N ASN A 104 -29.53 16.62 13.45
CA ASN A 104 -30.24 17.31 14.50
C ASN A 104 -29.76 16.89 15.90
N LEU A 105 -29.37 15.63 16.10
CA LEU A 105 -28.75 15.17 17.33
C LEU A 105 -27.41 15.88 17.56
N LYS A 106 -26.56 15.97 16.54
CA LYS A 106 -25.30 16.72 16.61
C LYS A 106 -25.57 18.18 17.01
N GLU A 107 -26.53 18.81 16.38
CA GLU A 107 -26.88 20.21 16.67
C GLU A 107 -27.47 20.38 18.06
N ALA A 108 -28.36 19.50 18.49
CA ALA A 108 -28.97 19.54 19.81
C ALA A 108 -27.92 19.39 20.93
N ILE A 109 -26.97 18.46 20.79
CA ILE A 109 -25.88 18.30 21.75
C ILE A 109 -25.04 19.59 21.84
N ASN A 110 -24.56 20.08 20.71
CA ASN A 110 -23.69 21.25 20.66
C ASN A 110 -24.39 22.53 21.12
N GLU A 111 -25.67 22.69 20.81
CA GLU A 111 -26.47 23.85 21.21
C GLU A 111 -26.76 23.81 22.71
N ALA A 112 -27.13 22.65 23.26
CA ALA A 112 -27.37 22.50 24.70
C ALA A 112 -26.11 22.81 25.53
N GLU A 113 -24.93 22.40 25.07
CA GLU A 113 -23.64 22.72 25.69
C GLU A 113 -23.29 24.21 25.52
N ARG A 114 -23.50 24.78 24.34
CA ARG A 114 -23.25 26.20 24.05
C ARG A 114 -24.08 27.15 24.92
N LEU A 115 -25.34 26.78 25.15
CA LEU A 115 -26.27 27.55 25.98
C LEU A 115 -26.06 27.30 27.47
N GLY A 116 -25.25 26.30 27.85
CA GLY A 116 -25.07 25.85 29.23
C GLY A 116 -26.34 25.22 29.82
N THR A 117 -27.21 24.68 28.95
CA THR A 117 -28.43 23.97 29.35
C THR A 117 -28.06 22.65 30.03
N THR A 118 -27.03 21.97 29.53
CA THR A 118 -26.44 20.79 30.16
C THR A 118 -25.02 21.10 30.66
N SER A 119 -24.48 20.22 31.50
CA SER A 119 -23.10 20.31 32.02
C SER A 119 -22.29 19.04 31.69
N LEU A 120 -22.59 18.40 30.57
CA LEU A 120 -21.93 17.17 30.14
C LEU A 120 -20.51 17.41 29.64
N ASN A 121 -20.20 18.64 29.24
CA ASN A 121 -18.91 19.02 28.67
C ASN A 121 -18.51 18.14 27.50
N ILE A 122 -19.40 18.00 26.53
CA ILE A 122 -19.22 17.19 25.31
C ILE A 122 -19.35 18.05 24.04
N THR A 123 -18.79 17.55 22.97
CA THR A 123 -18.98 18.10 21.63
C THR A 123 -19.37 16.98 20.66
N ALA A 124 -20.21 17.30 19.69
CA ALA A 124 -20.66 16.34 18.69
C ALA A 124 -20.26 16.75 17.27
N SER A 125 -19.85 15.81 16.45
CA SER A 125 -19.54 15.99 15.03
C SER A 125 -20.12 14.83 14.21
N LEU A 126 -20.34 15.04 12.91
CA LEU A 126 -20.72 13.93 12.03
C LEU A 126 -19.50 13.04 11.75
N GLY A 127 -19.73 11.74 11.74
CA GLY A 127 -18.69 10.75 11.37
C GLY A 127 -18.54 10.60 9.85
N SER A 128 -17.77 9.61 9.44
CA SER A 128 -17.58 9.25 8.03
C SER A 128 -18.86 8.77 7.35
N ASN A 129 -19.81 8.24 8.12
CA ASN A 129 -21.15 7.93 7.67
C ASN A 129 -22.10 9.06 8.06
N VAL A 130 -22.97 9.49 7.15
CA VAL A 130 -23.95 10.58 7.36
C VAL A 130 -24.98 10.30 8.49
N THR A 131 -25.07 9.06 8.95
CA THR A 131 -25.92 8.63 10.07
C THR A 131 -25.13 8.47 11.37
N GLN A 132 -23.83 8.72 11.35
CA GLN A 132 -22.94 8.58 12.51
C GLN A 132 -22.70 9.92 13.18
N VAL A 133 -22.86 9.97 14.49
CA VAL A 133 -22.51 11.11 15.33
C VAL A 133 -21.36 10.71 16.25
N ASN A 134 -20.23 11.36 16.11
CA ASN A 134 -19.09 11.21 17.00
C ASN A 134 -19.23 12.20 18.15
N ILE A 135 -19.10 11.72 19.37
CA ILE A 135 -19.19 12.51 20.59
C ILE A 135 -17.83 12.45 21.29
N THR A 136 -17.32 13.59 21.70
CA THR A 136 -16.01 13.72 22.38
C THR A 136 -16.20 14.55 23.64
N SER A 137 -15.67 14.09 24.76
CA SER A 137 -15.65 14.87 26.00
C SER A 137 -14.66 16.03 25.88
N SER A 138 -14.99 17.18 26.43
CA SER A 138 -14.05 18.29 26.63
C SER A 138 -13.27 18.15 27.93
N VAL A 139 -13.66 17.21 28.80
CA VAL A 139 -12.98 16.93 30.06
C VAL A 139 -11.96 15.83 29.83
N ALA A 140 -10.70 16.12 30.13
CA ALA A 140 -9.64 15.13 30.07
C ALA A 140 -9.67 14.19 31.30
N GLY A 141 -9.16 12.99 31.14
CA GLY A 141 -9.11 12.00 32.19
C GLY A 141 -10.38 11.18 32.36
N THR A 142 -10.44 10.41 33.42
CA THR A 142 -11.59 9.55 33.74
C THR A 142 -12.85 10.35 34.05
N GLY A 143 -12.73 11.62 34.42
CA GLY A 143 -13.87 12.54 34.58
C GLY A 143 -14.63 12.81 33.29
N GLY A 144 -13.98 12.56 32.11
CA GLY A 144 -14.62 12.64 30.80
C GLY A 144 -15.31 11.35 30.34
N ASN A 145 -15.17 10.27 31.10
CA ASN A 145 -15.84 9.01 30.81
C ASN A 145 -17.32 9.10 31.22
N LEU A 146 -18.21 9.12 30.24
CA LEU A 146 -19.64 9.28 30.46
C LEU A 146 -20.38 7.99 30.11
N THR A 147 -21.37 7.64 30.91
CA THR A 147 -22.22 6.49 30.64
C THR A 147 -23.34 6.88 29.71
N VAL A 148 -23.54 6.12 28.66
CA VAL A 148 -24.67 6.25 27.75
C VAL A 148 -25.59 5.04 27.93
N THR A 149 -26.85 5.29 28.21
CA THR A 149 -27.87 4.27 28.44
C THR A 149 -29.10 4.56 27.60
N THR A 150 -29.94 3.56 27.41
CA THR A 150 -31.31 3.79 26.89
C THR A 150 -32.10 4.58 27.92
N GLY A 151 -32.89 5.54 27.45
CA GLY A 151 -33.78 6.31 28.32
C GLY A 151 -34.90 5.48 28.97
N SER A 152 -35.65 6.13 29.86
CA SER A 152 -36.63 5.45 30.72
C SER A 152 -37.92 5.01 30.01
N GLY A 153 -38.12 5.38 28.73
CA GLY A 153 -39.32 5.08 27.96
C GLY A 153 -39.29 3.79 27.13
N GLY A 154 -38.17 3.11 27.04
CA GLY A 154 -37.98 1.90 26.22
C GLY A 154 -37.90 0.62 27.03
N THR A 155 -38.44 -0.47 26.53
CA THR A 155 -38.43 -1.79 27.16
C THR A 155 -36.97 -2.26 27.32
N THR A 156 -36.53 -2.34 28.55
CA THR A 156 -35.14 -2.67 28.95
C THR A 156 -34.73 -4.09 28.60
N THR A 157 -33.69 -4.25 27.85
CA THR A 157 -32.77 -5.38 28.01
C THR A 157 -31.39 -4.82 28.34
N THR A 158 -31.04 -4.89 29.62
CA THR A 158 -29.72 -4.57 30.14
C THR A 158 -28.72 -5.58 29.63
N THR A 159 -27.85 -5.17 28.73
CA THR A 159 -26.57 -5.84 28.52
C THR A 159 -25.46 -4.83 28.70
N THR A 160 -24.55 -5.13 29.61
CA THR A 160 -23.30 -4.41 29.85
C THR A 160 -22.64 -4.03 28.55
N PRO A 161 -22.20 -2.77 28.35
CA PRO A 161 -21.60 -2.35 27.10
C PRO A 161 -20.26 -3.04 26.89
N SER A 162 -20.24 -4.01 26.01
CA SER A 162 -19.03 -4.48 25.36
C SER A 162 -18.96 -3.81 24.01
N PHE A 163 -17.79 -3.30 23.62
CA PHE A 163 -17.52 -2.91 22.26
C PHE A 163 -17.84 -4.08 21.34
N VAL A 164 -18.96 -4.05 20.67
CA VAL A 164 -19.27 -5.01 19.61
C VAL A 164 -19.52 -4.22 18.33
N SER A 165 -18.52 -4.23 17.49
CA SER A 165 -18.66 -3.96 16.08
C SER A 165 -19.50 -5.09 15.47
N SER A 166 -20.82 -4.95 15.47
CA SER A 166 -21.71 -5.77 14.65
C SER A 166 -23.00 -5.01 14.38
N VAL A 167 -23.18 -4.69 13.12
CA VAL A 167 -24.46 -4.27 12.56
C VAL A 167 -25.41 -5.45 12.72
N GLN A 168 -26.37 -5.40 13.62
CA GLN A 168 -27.50 -6.31 13.58
C GLN A 168 -28.57 -5.72 12.65
N ASN A 169 -28.73 -6.34 11.50
CA ASN A 169 -29.91 -6.17 10.65
C ASN A 169 -31.08 -6.87 11.33
N ASP A 170 -31.90 -6.14 12.02
CA ASP A 170 -33.23 -6.66 12.41
C ASP A 170 -34.27 -6.25 11.37
N THR A 171 -34.98 -7.25 10.82
CA THR A 171 -36.01 -7.09 9.82
C THR A 171 -37.37 -6.75 10.41
N ASN A 172 -37.51 -6.61 11.71
CA ASN A 172 -38.72 -6.20 12.41
C ASN A 172 -38.60 -4.76 12.93
N LEU A 173 -39.10 -3.84 12.17
CA LEU A 173 -39.14 -2.40 12.41
C LEU A 173 -40.03 -1.95 13.61
N ALA A 174 -40.41 -2.85 14.50
CA ALA A 174 -41.24 -2.52 15.64
C ALA A 174 -40.48 -2.14 16.91
N ASP A 175 -39.19 -2.49 17.00
CA ASP A 175 -38.37 -2.17 18.14
C ASP A 175 -37.14 -1.36 17.70
N ALA A 176 -37.13 -0.10 18.05
CA ALA A 176 -36.02 0.79 17.82
C ALA A 176 -34.85 0.37 18.73
N TYR A 177 -33.79 -0.19 18.15
CA TYR A 177 -32.56 -0.49 18.89
C TYR A 177 -31.64 0.72 18.89
N LEU A 178 -31.55 1.39 20.01
CA LEU A 178 -30.46 2.25 20.35
C LEU A 178 -29.23 1.38 20.69
N GLN A 179 -28.20 1.44 19.88
CA GLN A 179 -26.93 0.85 20.27
C GLN A 179 -26.28 1.74 21.32
N THR A 180 -26.31 1.29 22.57
CA THR A 180 -25.66 2.01 23.66
C THR A 180 -24.15 1.89 23.55
N PHE A 181 -23.45 3.02 23.60
CA PHE A 181 -22.03 3.09 23.74
C PHE A 181 -21.68 3.94 24.98
N SER A 182 -20.51 3.71 25.55
CA SER A 182 -19.98 4.62 26.54
C SER A 182 -18.90 5.50 25.92
N LEU A 183 -18.92 6.78 26.24
CA LEU A 183 -17.76 7.63 26.07
C LEU A 183 -16.64 7.11 26.98
N GLN A 184 -15.71 6.39 26.40
CA GLN A 184 -14.58 5.79 27.12
C GLN A 184 -13.27 6.17 26.47
N GLY A 185 -12.17 5.84 27.13
CA GLY A 185 -10.82 6.16 26.68
C GLY A 185 -10.24 7.38 27.37
N GLY A 186 -11.00 8.08 28.19
CA GLY A 186 -10.45 9.01 29.15
C GLY A 186 -9.71 8.22 30.24
N THR A 187 -8.42 8.45 30.39
CA THR A 187 -7.60 7.83 31.44
C THR A 187 -6.91 8.92 32.25
N ASP A 188 -7.03 8.80 33.57
CA ASP A 188 -6.19 9.57 34.51
C ASP A 188 -4.90 8.79 34.71
N GLY A 189 -3.79 9.41 34.55
CA GLY A 189 -2.51 8.78 34.82
C GLY A 189 -1.74 8.39 33.57
N ALA A 190 -0.74 7.55 33.73
CA ALA A 190 0.31 7.29 32.75
C ALA A 190 -0.21 7.16 31.32
N PHE A 191 0.21 8.06 30.47
CA PHE A 191 0.03 7.94 29.04
C PHE A 191 0.84 6.73 28.56
N SER A 192 0.22 5.56 28.57
CA SER A 192 0.80 4.34 27.98
C SER A 192 0.42 4.30 26.49
N GLY A 193 0.97 5.23 25.72
CA GLY A 193 0.64 5.36 24.33
C GLY A 193 1.86 5.21 23.42
N THR A 194 1.57 5.25 22.16
CA THR A 194 2.57 5.33 21.10
C THR A 194 2.89 6.80 20.85
N SER A 195 4.16 7.20 20.96
CA SER A 195 4.62 8.53 20.61
C SER A 195 4.40 8.82 19.11
N PHE A 196 4.77 7.87 18.31
CA PHE A 196 4.52 7.83 16.86
C PHE A 196 4.70 6.39 16.37
N LYS A 197 4.20 6.11 15.16
CA LYS A 197 4.48 4.85 14.48
C LYS A 197 5.43 5.06 13.31
N LEU A 198 6.26 4.10 13.06
CA LEU A 198 7.05 3.98 11.85
C LEU A 198 6.45 2.87 10.99
N LYS A 199 6.30 3.12 9.70
CA LYS A 199 5.97 2.10 8.70
C LYS A 199 7.10 2.00 7.69
N THR A 200 7.41 0.80 7.26
CA THR A 200 8.39 0.61 6.17
C THR A 200 7.83 1.13 4.86
N LEU A 201 8.70 1.67 3.99
CA LEU A 201 8.27 2.12 2.66
C LEU A 201 8.06 0.94 1.71
N SER A 202 8.80 -0.14 1.89
CA SER A 202 8.58 -1.36 1.14
C SER A 202 7.63 -2.29 1.88
N ASP A 203 6.76 -2.95 1.11
CA ASP A 203 5.90 -4.01 1.60
C ASP A 203 6.67 -5.33 1.68
N GLY A 204 6.09 -6.30 2.38
CA GLY A 204 6.58 -7.66 2.43
C GLY A 204 7.12 -8.09 3.80
N SER A 205 7.21 -9.40 4.01
CA SER A 205 7.65 -10.00 5.26
C SER A 205 9.18 -10.14 5.35
N ILE A 206 9.84 -10.47 4.25
CA ILE A 206 11.30 -10.72 4.23
C ILE A 206 12.11 -9.52 4.71
N LEU A 207 11.70 -8.31 4.32
CA LEU A 207 12.38 -7.07 4.66
C LEU A 207 11.99 -6.55 6.04
N ASN A 208 10.86 -6.98 6.59
CA ASN A 208 10.17 -6.19 7.58
C ASN A 208 9.76 -6.94 8.85
N ASN A 209 9.77 -8.26 8.91
CA ASN A 209 9.32 -9.00 10.08
C ASN A 209 10.50 -9.50 10.92
N ALA A 210 10.91 -8.72 11.88
CA ALA A 210 11.91 -9.09 12.88
C ALA A 210 11.75 -8.20 14.12
N SER A 211 10.57 -8.21 14.75
CA SER A 211 10.24 -7.32 15.86
C SER A 211 10.89 -7.71 17.18
N GLU A 212 11.16 -8.99 17.37
CA GLU A 212 11.67 -9.50 18.63
C GLU A 212 13.16 -9.20 18.83
N THR A 213 13.49 -8.70 20.01
CA THR A 213 14.87 -8.47 20.43
C THR A 213 15.30 -9.43 21.52
N SER A 214 16.53 -9.91 21.43
CA SER A 214 17.13 -10.71 22.51
C SER A 214 17.28 -9.86 23.76
N THR A 215 16.79 -10.36 24.89
CA THR A 215 16.92 -9.70 26.20
C THR A 215 18.37 -9.56 26.66
N THR A 216 19.27 -10.42 26.19
CA THR A 216 20.66 -10.44 26.63
C THR A 216 21.55 -9.51 25.81
N ASN A 217 21.37 -9.48 24.48
CA ASN A 217 22.28 -8.79 23.56
C ASN A 217 21.62 -7.65 22.81
N ASN A 218 20.32 -7.44 22.95
CA ASN A 218 19.51 -6.46 22.23
C ASN A 218 19.71 -6.52 20.70
N VAL A 219 19.89 -7.71 20.15
CA VAL A 219 19.90 -8.00 18.72
C VAL A 219 18.53 -8.50 18.30
N LEU A 220 18.11 -8.25 17.06
CA LEU A 220 16.90 -8.83 16.52
C LEU A 220 17.08 -10.35 16.39
N VAL A 221 16.17 -11.14 16.96
CA VAL A 221 16.25 -12.61 16.97
C VAL A 221 16.25 -13.18 15.56
N SER A 222 15.38 -12.65 14.69
CA SER A 222 15.29 -13.01 13.27
C SER A 222 15.90 -11.97 12.35
N GLY A 223 16.82 -11.16 12.83
CA GLY A 223 17.43 -10.08 12.07
C GLY A 223 18.33 -10.59 10.94
N SER A 224 18.14 -10.03 9.77
CA SER A 224 18.94 -10.29 8.58
C SER A 224 19.44 -8.97 7.96
N LYS A 225 20.30 -9.07 6.95
CA LYS A 225 20.72 -7.90 6.16
C LYS A 225 19.57 -7.22 5.39
N HIS A 226 18.43 -7.86 5.32
CA HIS A 226 17.26 -7.40 4.59
C HIS A 226 16.22 -6.73 5.50
N ASN A 227 16.28 -6.99 6.82
CA ASN A 227 15.39 -6.34 7.77
C ASN A 227 15.90 -4.94 8.16
N LEU A 228 14.97 -4.16 8.70
CA LEU A 228 15.25 -2.88 9.32
C LEU A 228 15.05 -2.96 10.82
N ARG A 229 15.74 -2.09 11.54
CA ARG A 229 15.45 -1.79 12.94
C ARG A 229 15.59 -0.30 13.20
N TYR A 230 15.00 0.15 14.29
CA TYR A 230 15.07 1.55 14.72
C TYR A 230 15.78 1.66 16.08
N GLU A 231 16.31 2.83 16.34
CA GLU A 231 16.87 3.22 17.64
C GLU A 231 16.49 4.67 17.94
N VAL A 232 15.85 4.88 19.10
CA VAL A 232 15.61 6.21 19.64
C VAL A 232 16.67 6.54 20.68
N SER A 233 17.25 7.71 20.58
CA SER A 233 18.30 8.18 21.48
C SER A 233 18.21 9.69 21.72
N ASN A 234 19.01 10.20 22.67
CA ASN A 234 19.15 11.63 22.96
C ASN A 234 17.81 12.33 23.21
N VAL A 235 16.88 11.67 23.90
CA VAL A 235 15.61 12.28 24.26
C VAL A 235 15.85 13.38 25.30
N ASN A 236 15.42 14.59 24.97
CA ASN A 236 15.55 15.77 25.81
C ASN A 236 14.17 16.35 26.14
N THR A 237 13.70 16.09 27.33
CA THR A 237 12.38 16.54 27.79
C THR A 237 12.30 18.06 27.98
N THR A 238 13.43 18.74 28.26
CA THR A 238 13.45 20.20 28.41
C THR A 238 13.26 20.90 27.05
N LYS A 239 13.72 20.30 25.95
CA LYS A 239 13.64 20.88 24.60
C LYS A 239 12.59 20.24 23.73
N GLY A 240 11.99 19.12 24.16
CA GLY A 240 11.06 18.35 23.35
C GLY A 240 11.70 17.68 22.13
N THR A 241 13.00 17.32 22.23
CA THR A 241 13.75 16.80 21.07
C THR A 241 14.28 15.40 21.31
N PHE A 242 14.47 14.66 20.22
CA PHE A 242 15.07 13.32 20.24
C PHE A 242 15.79 13.00 18.92
N THR A 243 16.48 11.87 18.87
CA THR A 243 17.15 11.37 17.68
C THR A 243 16.59 10.01 17.32
N LEU A 244 16.29 9.80 16.04
CA LEU A 244 15.89 8.51 15.47
C LEU A 244 16.95 8.04 14.50
N ALA A 245 17.40 6.79 14.65
CA ALA A 245 18.26 6.11 13.71
C ALA A 245 17.56 4.90 13.11
N VAL A 246 17.66 4.73 11.80
CA VAL A 246 17.30 3.51 11.08
C VAL A 246 18.56 2.70 10.87
N ARG A 247 18.53 1.44 11.24
CA ARG A 247 19.68 0.54 11.28
C ARG A 247 19.39 -0.75 10.51
N ALA A 248 20.44 -1.45 10.08
CA ALA A 248 20.28 -2.78 9.48
C ALA A 248 19.85 -3.81 10.54
N GLY A 249 18.94 -4.71 10.16
CA GLY A 249 18.34 -5.67 11.10
C GLY A 249 19.32 -6.70 11.66
N ASN A 250 20.39 -7.01 10.94
CA ASN A 250 21.41 -7.96 11.38
C ASN A 250 22.57 -7.31 12.16
N ASP A 251 22.46 -6.04 12.51
CA ASP A 251 23.46 -5.36 13.27
C ASP A 251 23.46 -5.76 14.76
N THR A 252 24.51 -5.40 15.46
CA THR A 252 24.64 -5.64 16.89
C THR A 252 24.97 -4.34 17.63
N ILE A 253 24.77 -4.32 18.95
CA ILE A 253 25.13 -3.15 19.79
C ILE A 253 26.59 -2.76 19.61
N LYS A 254 27.48 -3.75 19.48
CA LYS A 254 28.93 -3.52 19.32
C LYS A 254 29.32 -3.11 17.89
N ARG A 255 28.50 -3.45 16.92
CA ARG A 255 28.74 -3.15 15.49
C ARG A 255 27.45 -2.63 14.86
N LYS A 256 27.09 -1.41 15.23
CA LYS A 256 25.92 -0.73 14.68
C LYS A 256 26.13 -0.41 13.21
N GLN A 257 25.15 -0.78 12.38
CA GLN A 257 25.12 -0.46 10.96
C GLN A 257 23.96 0.52 10.73
N THR A 258 24.27 1.80 10.93
CA THR A 258 23.28 2.87 10.74
C THR A 258 23.11 3.16 9.25
N LEU A 259 21.87 3.13 8.79
CA LEU A 259 21.47 3.45 7.42
C LEU A 259 21.12 4.93 7.29
N GLU A 260 20.31 5.44 8.24
CA GLU A 260 19.89 6.83 8.30
C GLU A 260 19.86 7.32 9.75
N THR A 261 20.07 8.62 9.94
CA THR A 261 19.97 9.26 11.26
C THR A 261 19.28 10.61 11.13
N PHE A 262 18.26 10.82 11.94
CA PHE A 262 17.53 12.07 12.05
C PHE A 262 17.72 12.62 13.45
N THR A 263 18.35 13.78 13.57
CA THR A 263 18.71 14.39 14.86
C THR A 263 17.85 15.61 15.15
N GLY A 264 17.58 15.86 16.45
CA GLY A 264 16.83 17.03 16.88
C GLY A 264 15.37 17.02 16.44
N LEU A 265 14.80 15.84 16.24
CA LEU A 265 13.39 15.67 15.89
C LEU A 265 12.50 16.16 17.03
N THR A 266 11.34 16.71 16.69
CA THR A 266 10.29 17.12 17.62
C THR A 266 8.94 16.57 17.21
N LEU A 267 7.99 16.53 18.16
CA LEU A 267 6.58 16.23 17.91
C LEU A 267 5.74 17.49 17.70
N ASP A 268 6.38 18.67 17.65
CA ASP A 268 5.74 19.95 17.43
C ASP A 268 5.55 20.23 15.93
N PRO A 269 4.30 20.24 15.41
CA PRO A 269 4.03 20.48 13.97
C PRO A 269 4.49 21.85 13.49
N ASN A 270 4.62 22.84 14.38
CA ASN A 270 5.06 24.19 14.05
C ASN A 270 6.59 24.28 13.90
N SER A 271 7.32 23.30 14.42
CA SER A 271 8.77 23.24 14.31
C SER A 271 9.24 22.88 12.89
N PRO A 272 10.37 23.42 12.41
CA PRO A 272 11.01 22.98 11.18
C PRO A 272 11.53 21.53 11.28
N ASN A 273 11.85 21.07 12.50
CA ASN A 273 12.33 19.71 12.77
C ASN A 273 11.20 18.76 13.20
N TYR A 274 9.96 19.09 12.90
CA TYR A 274 8.84 18.19 13.11
C TYR A 274 9.08 16.85 12.42
N ILE A 275 8.83 15.75 13.14
CA ILE A 275 9.15 14.39 12.66
C ILE A 275 8.51 14.09 11.31
N GLY A 276 7.25 14.53 11.06
CA GLY A 276 6.58 14.40 9.78
C GLY A 276 7.32 15.11 8.65
N LYS A 277 7.85 16.32 8.89
CA LYS A 277 8.62 17.09 7.91
C LYS A 277 10.04 16.53 7.68
N ALA A 278 10.61 15.91 8.71
CA ALA A 278 11.98 15.43 8.68
C ALA A 278 12.11 14.05 8.04
N ILE A 279 11.15 13.16 8.25
CA ILE A 279 11.13 11.78 7.74
C ILE A 279 10.22 11.67 6.52
N GLY A 280 9.02 12.20 6.61
CA GLY A 280 7.94 12.09 5.64
C GLY A 280 6.83 11.13 6.10
N ASP A 281 5.63 11.36 5.57
CA ASP A 281 4.44 10.56 5.87
C ASP A 281 3.69 10.10 4.61
N GLN A 282 4.21 10.47 3.43
CA GLN A 282 3.53 10.19 2.17
C GLN A 282 3.56 8.70 1.79
N THR A 283 2.48 8.26 1.20
CA THR A 283 2.36 6.94 0.59
C THR A 283 1.51 7.04 -0.67
N PHE A 284 1.81 6.15 -1.62
CA PHE A 284 0.99 6.00 -2.81
C PHE A 284 0.05 4.81 -2.62
N THR A 285 -1.21 5.01 -2.97
CA THR A 285 -2.22 3.96 -3.07
C THR A 285 -2.78 3.93 -4.47
N VAL A 286 -3.14 2.75 -4.97
CA VAL A 286 -3.81 2.64 -6.26
C VAL A 286 -5.29 2.95 -6.03
N GLY A 287 -5.76 4.04 -6.62
CA GLY A 287 -7.16 4.39 -6.73
C GLY A 287 -7.73 4.00 -8.09
N THR A 288 -9.04 4.05 -8.25
CA THR A 288 -9.73 3.90 -9.55
C THR A 288 -10.52 5.16 -9.85
N ASP A 289 -10.45 5.63 -11.09
CA ASP A 289 -11.23 6.77 -11.56
C ASP A 289 -12.69 6.37 -11.91
N GLU A 290 -13.47 7.34 -12.40
CA GLU A 290 -14.87 7.13 -12.80
C GLU A 290 -15.03 6.11 -13.96
N ASN A 291 -13.96 5.85 -14.71
CA ASN A 291 -13.92 4.89 -15.81
C ASN A 291 -13.33 3.54 -15.38
N SER A 292 -13.12 3.33 -14.07
CA SER A 292 -12.47 2.15 -13.50
C SER A 292 -11.00 1.97 -13.94
N LEU A 293 -10.35 3.05 -14.36
CA LEU A 293 -8.92 3.03 -14.67
C LEU A 293 -8.11 3.29 -13.40
N PRO A 294 -7.05 2.52 -13.15
CA PRO A 294 -6.22 2.70 -11.98
C PRO A 294 -5.33 3.94 -12.11
N PHE A 295 -5.19 4.67 -11.00
CA PHE A 295 -4.23 5.77 -10.88
C PHE A 295 -3.54 5.72 -9.52
N LEU A 296 -2.37 6.33 -9.42
CA LEU A 296 -1.67 6.47 -8.14
C LEU A 296 -2.19 7.69 -7.39
N GLN A 297 -2.75 7.45 -6.24
CA GLN A 297 -3.18 8.50 -5.32
C GLN A 297 -2.13 8.71 -4.24
N LEU A 298 -1.61 9.92 -4.17
CA LEU A 298 -0.71 10.34 -3.10
C LEU A 298 -1.52 10.73 -1.86
N THR A 299 -1.20 10.12 -0.73
CA THR A 299 -1.75 10.47 0.59
C THR A 299 -0.60 10.87 1.52
N GLY A 300 -0.89 11.74 2.52
CA GLY A 300 0.12 12.31 3.41
C GLY A 300 0.45 13.76 3.07
N SER A 301 1.03 14.46 4.05
CA SER A 301 1.27 15.91 3.97
C SER A 301 2.72 16.25 3.66
N TYR A 302 3.65 15.38 3.98
CA TYR A 302 5.08 15.66 3.91
C TYR A 302 5.82 14.62 3.07
N THR A 303 6.57 15.11 2.08
CA THR A 303 7.39 14.26 1.20
C THR A 303 8.36 13.40 1.98
N ASN A 304 8.44 12.12 1.63
CA ASN A 304 9.38 11.19 2.24
C ASN A 304 10.82 11.58 1.94
N LYS A 305 11.59 11.82 3.00
CA LYS A 305 13.03 12.05 2.95
C LYS A 305 13.81 10.80 3.33
N SER A 306 13.22 9.94 4.17
CA SER A 306 13.76 8.62 4.41
C SER A 306 13.56 7.73 3.18
N LYS A 307 14.54 6.85 2.94
CA LYS A 307 14.47 5.81 1.90
C LYS A 307 13.90 4.49 2.41
N PHE A 308 13.68 4.37 3.71
CA PHE A 308 13.33 3.11 4.36
C PHE A 308 12.00 3.15 5.09
N VAL A 309 11.68 4.28 5.73
CA VAL A 309 10.51 4.39 6.60
C VAL A 309 9.73 5.68 6.36
N ARG A 310 8.46 5.67 6.73
CA ARG A 310 7.62 6.85 6.89
C ARG A 310 7.01 6.87 8.28
N VAL A 311 6.57 8.04 8.73
CA VAL A 311 5.98 8.20 10.06
C VAL A 311 4.46 8.31 9.96
N THR A 312 3.76 7.70 10.91
CA THR A 312 2.30 7.78 11.05
C THR A 312 1.92 7.90 12.52
N ASP A 313 0.66 8.22 12.79
CA ASP A 313 0.08 8.24 14.13
C ASP A 313 0.93 9.04 15.13
N ILE A 314 1.30 10.28 14.76
CA ILE A 314 2.16 11.14 15.56
C ILE A 314 1.36 11.78 16.68
N GLN A 315 1.84 11.64 17.91
CA GLN A 315 1.31 12.38 19.07
C GLN A 315 1.82 13.83 19.03
N ASN A 316 1.05 14.69 18.41
CA ASN A 316 1.43 16.09 18.24
C ASN A 316 1.48 16.86 19.57
N THR A 317 2.54 17.62 19.76
CA THR A 317 2.72 18.53 20.92
C THR A 317 3.00 19.94 20.40
N PRO A 318 1.98 20.65 19.90
CA PRO A 318 2.16 21.99 19.33
C PRO A 318 2.70 22.96 20.38
N ASP A 319 3.59 23.83 19.94
CA ASP A 319 4.21 24.86 20.78
C ASP A 319 4.78 24.29 22.09
N TYR A 320 5.64 23.27 21.95
CA TYR A 320 6.21 22.55 23.09
C TYR A 320 6.86 23.46 24.14
N LEU A 321 7.53 24.51 23.69
CA LEU A 321 8.13 25.53 24.56
C LEU A 321 7.30 26.81 24.57
N ASP A 322 7.32 27.50 25.70
CA ASP A 322 6.80 28.87 25.84
C ASP A 322 7.80 29.92 25.32
N GLU A 323 7.42 31.20 25.37
CA GLU A 323 8.26 32.33 24.93
C GLU A 323 9.56 32.46 25.73
N ASN A 324 9.61 31.88 26.92
CA ASN A 324 10.77 31.92 27.83
C ASN A 324 11.65 30.65 27.64
N GLY A 325 11.25 29.72 26.78
CA GLY A 325 11.96 28.48 26.56
C GLY A 325 11.68 27.37 27.58
N ASN A 326 10.62 27.50 28.40
CA ASN A 326 10.16 26.45 29.30
C ASN A 326 9.11 25.59 28.62
N VAL A 327 8.95 24.34 29.08
CA VAL A 327 7.89 23.45 28.62
C VAL A 327 6.53 24.09 28.95
N ARG A 328 5.75 24.38 27.90
CA ARG A 328 4.46 25.10 28.05
C ARG A 328 3.43 24.26 28.82
N ILE A 329 3.37 22.97 28.55
CA ILE A 329 2.47 22.00 29.18
C ILE A 329 3.35 20.88 29.70
N ALA A 330 3.36 20.65 31.01
CA ALA A 330 4.21 19.64 31.65
C ALA A 330 4.00 18.22 31.05
N ASP A 331 2.74 17.90 30.71
CA ASP A 331 2.33 16.61 30.19
C ASP A 331 2.85 16.35 28.75
N ASN A 332 3.22 17.38 28.00
CA ASN A 332 3.79 17.21 26.66
C ASN A 332 5.09 16.39 26.67
N SER A 333 5.84 16.43 27.78
CA SER A 333 7.06 15.61 27.92
C SER A 333 6.77 14.11 27.93
N SER A 334 5.58 13.70 28.33
CA SER A 334 5.15 12.30 28.35
C SER A 334 4.91 11.72 26.96
N SER A 335 4.61 12.56 25.98
CA SER A 335 4.42 12.16 24.58
C SER A 335 5.72 11.83 23.86
N LEU A 336 6.86 12.28 24.39
CA LEU A 336 8.17 12.01 23.78
C LEU A 336 8.47 10.50 23.80
N PRO A 337 9.21 9.99 22.81
CA PRO A 337 9.55 8.58 22.78
C PRO A 337 10.47 8.18 23.94
N THR A 338 10.34 6.97 24.43
CA THR A 338 11.25 6.43 25.43
C THR A 338 12.64 6.24 24.84
N ALA A 339 13.70 6.60 25.60
CA ALA A 339 15.08 6.33 25.22
C ALA A 339 15.61 5.11 25.97
N GLY A 340 16.48 4.35 25.32
CA GLY A 340 17.17 3.22 25.95
C GLY A 340 16.94 1.86 25.29
N SER A 341 17.04 0.78 26.06
CA SER A 341 16.78 -0.59 25.62
C SER A 341 15.28 -0.92 25.60
N GLY A 342 14.89 -1.92 24.87
CA GLY A 342 13.49 -2.33 24.75
C GLY A 342 12.74 -1.56 23.67
N SER A 343 11.62 -0.92 24.02
CA SER A 343 10.74 -0.20 23.09
C SER A 343 11.38 0.97 22.35
N ALA A 344 12.54 1.42 22.79
CA ALA A 344 13.32 2.47 22.11
C ALA A 344 14.28 1.92 21.04
N ASN A 345 14.41 0.61 20.91
CA ASN A 345 15.34 -0.03 20.00
C ASN A 345 14.79 -1.41 19.63
N GLY A 346 14.19 -1.52 18.48
CA GLY A 346 13.54 -2.73 18.03
C GLY A 346 13.47 -2.86 16.52
N GLY A 347 12.74 -3.85 16.07
CA GLY A 347 12.43 -4.08 14.66
C GLY A 347 10.96 -3.81 14.35
N PHE A 348 10.54 -4.24 13.18
CA PHE A 348 9.21 -4.04 12.65
C PHE A 348 8.43 -5.35 12.62
N SER A 349 7.11 -5.29 12.64
CA SER A 349 6.21 -6.44 12.56
C SER A 349 5.03 -6.17 11.64
N GLY A 350 4.35 -7.23 11.23
CA GLY A 350 3.11 -7.13 10.46
C GLY A 350 3.28 -6.92 8.96
N GLY A 351 4.52 -6.93 8.46
CA GLY A 351 4.74 -6.91 7.01
C GLY A 351 4.20 -8.18 6.37
N SER A 352 3.49 -8.04 5.26
CA SER A 352 2.86 -9.14 4.54
C SER A 352 3.34 -9.21 3.10
N ASP A 353 3.65 -10.42 2.65
CA ASP A 353 3.97 -10.75 1.26
C ASP A 353 2.74 -11.27 0.50
N GLY A 354 1.54 -11.07 1.04
CA GLY A 354 0.33 -11.60 0.47
C GLY A 354 0.30 -13.12 0.50
N LEU A 355 0.06 -13.73 -0.63
CA LEU A 355 0.11 -15.20 -0.82
C LEU A 355 1.52 -15.72 -1.15
N SER A 356 2.55 -14.87 -1.14
CA SER A 356 3.92 -15.35 -1.31
C SER A 356 4.28 -16.38 -0.24
N GLY A 357 4.81 -17.51 -0.66
CA GLY A 357 4.84 -18.70 0.18
C GLY A 357 5.91 -18.76 1.24
N PHE A 358 6.80 -17.77 1.39
CA PHE A 358 7.96 -17.89 2.27
C PHE A 358 8.17 -16.68 3.18
N ASP A 359 8.58 -16.97 4.42
CA ASP A 359 9.03 -15.96 5.37
C ASP A 359 10.48 -15.51 5.08
N ASN A 360 10.99 -14.57 5.87
CA ASN A 360 12.36 -14.07 5.78
C ASN A 360 13.45 -15.12 6.08
N LEU A 361 13.10 -16.27 6.59
CA LEU A 361 14.00 -17.41 6.87
C LEU A 361 13.90 -18.48 5.77
N GLY A 362 13.02 -18.33 4.80
CA GLY A 362 12.77 -19.31 3.75
C GLY A 362 11.82 -20.44 4.18
N ASN A 363 11.10 -20.28 5.29
CA ASN A 363 10.06 -21.21 5.68
C ASN A 363 8.75 -20.87 4.97
N GLN A 364 7.97 -21.87 4.66
CA GLN A 364 6.65 -21.68 4.08
C GLN A 364 5.73 -20.95 5.06
N ASN A 365 5.11 -19.87 4.60
CA ASN A 365 4.14 -19.08 5.37
C ASN A 365 2.84 -19.90 5.58
N GLY A 366 2.74 -20.56 6.73
CA GLY A 366 1.56 -21.31 7.13
C GLY A 366 1.27 -22.53 6.27
N SER A 367 0.08 -23.08 6.43
CA SER A 367 -0.46 -24.22 5.66
C SER A 367 -1.30 -23.75 4.47
N ASN A 368 -1.02 -22.59 3.93
CA ASN A 368 -1.80 -22.05 2.83
C ASN A 368 -1.48 -22.82 1.55
N SER A 369 -2.44 -23.58 1.05
CA SER A 369 -2.32 -24.37 -0.19
C SER A 369 -2.19 -23.47 -1.43
N ASN A 370 -2.40 -22.17 -1.29
CA ASN A 370 -2.34 -21.18 -2.37
C ASN A 370 -1.09 -20.29 -2.23
N ALA A 371 -0.10 -20.67 -1.42
CA ALA A 371 1.13 -19.91 -1.29
C ALA A 371 1.86 -19.84 -2.62
N VAL A 372 2.17 -18.63 -3.06
CA VAL A 372 2.94 -18.39 -4.29
C VAL A 372 4.33 -19.02 -4.14
N ASN A 373 4.64 -19.95 -5.00
CA ASN A 373 5.90 -20.66 -4.98
C ASN A 373 6.76 -20.23 -6.18
N PHE A 374 7.72 -19.37 -5.97
CA PHE A 374 8.62 -18.85 -7.02
C PHE A 374 9.46 -19.93 -7.72
N TYR A 375 9.46 -21.16 -7.21
CA TYR A 375 10.18 -22.29 -7.79
C TYR A 375 9.29 -23.21 -8.62
N GLU A 376 8.01 -22.92 -8.69
CA GLU A 376 7.09 -23.70 -9.53
C GLU A 376 7.31 -23.45 -11.01
N THR A 377 6.96 -24.46 -11.80
CA THR A 377 7.04 -24.39 -13.25
C THR A 377 5.98 -23.46 -13.81
N ILE A 378 6.33 -22.75 -14.87
CA ILE A 378 5.39 -21.93 -15.61
C ILE A 378 4.52 -22.86 -16.46
N ASP A 379 3.20 -22.80 -16.26
CA ASP A 379 2.21 -23.54 -17.03
C ASP A 379 1.00 -22.67 -17.42
N SER A 380 -0.03 -23.25 -18.03
CA SER A 380 -1.20 -22.51 -18.52
C SER A 380 -2.08 -21.90 -17.43
N THR A 381 -1.94 -22.34 -16.20
CA THR A 381 -2.75 -21.87 -15.05
C THR A 381 -1.94 -21.05 -14.08
N ASP A 382 -0.62 -21.14 -14.16
CA ASP A 382 0.29 -20.63 -13.16
C ASP A 382 1.59 -20.11 -13.79
N SER A 383 2.14 -19.05 -13.22
CA SER A 383 3.51 -18.62 -13.49
C SER A 383 4.22 -18.37 -12.18
N GLN A 384 5.09 -19.30 -11.80
CA GLN A 384 5.88 -19.20 -10.57
C GLN A 384 5.00 -19.02 -9.32
N GLY A 385 3.89 -19.72 -9.25
CA GLY A 385 2.91 -19.65 -8.18
C GLY A 385 1.84 -18.56 -8.34
N PHE A 386 1.80 -17.88 -9.47
CA PHE A 386 0.78 -16.89 -9.80
C PHE A 386 -0.29 -17.50 -10.70
N ALA A 387 -1.55 -17.45 -10.27
CA ALA A 387 -2.67 -17.92 -11.08
C ALA A 387 -2.91 -16.99 -12.28
N LEU A 388 -2.58 -17.44 -13.48
CA LEU A 388 -2.68 -16.66 -14.72
C LEU A 388 -3.68 -17.22 -15.75
N SER A 389 -4.56 -18.12 -15.33
CA SER A 389 -5.68 -18.53 -16.17
C SER A 389 -6.64 -17.35 -16.44
N SER A 390 -7.41 -17.45 -17.52
CA SER A 390 -8.38 -16.41 -17.88
C SER A 390 -9.36 -16.12 -16.73
N GLY A 391 -9.43 -14.87 -16.28
CA GLY A 391 -10.28 -14.44 -15.15
C GLY A 391 -9.73 -14.82 -13.77
N ALA A 392 -8.46 -15.21 -13.66
CA ALA A 392 -7.81 -15.39 -12.38
C ALA A 392 -7.27 -14.05 -11.82
N ASP A 393 -7.16 -13.97 -10.50
CA ASP A 393 -6.72 -12.76 -9.80
C ASP A 393 -5.34 -12.26 -10.28
N GLY A 394 -4.42 -13.19 -10.61
CA GLY A 394 -3.12 -12.84 -11.18
C GLY A 394 -3.23 -12.20 -12.57
N THR A 395 -4.14 -12.67 -13.42
CA THR A 395 -4.40 -12.07 -14.75
C THR A 395 -4.97 -10.67 -14.61
N ASP A 396 -5.88 -10.47 -13.66
CA ASP A 396 -6.46 -9.15 -13.37
C ASP A 396 -5.42 -8.20 -12.78
N ALA A 397 -4.55 -8.68 -11.89
CA ALA A 397 -3.44 -7.90 -11.33
C ALA A 397 -2.45 -7.44 -12.42
N TYR A 398 -2.07 -8.30 -13.36
CA TYR A 398 -1.26 -7.92 -14.53
C TYR A 398 -1.97 -6.90 -15.41
N THR A 399 -3.27 -7.07 -15.64
CA THR A 399 -4.08 -6.14 -16.44
C THR A 399 -4.15 -4.77 -15.78
N GLN A 400 -4.36 -4.70 -14.47
CA GLN A 400 -4.33 -3.44 -13.72
C GLN A 400 -2.96 -2.76 -13.77
N ALA A 401 -1.88 -3.53 -13.59
CA ALA A 401 -0.52 -3.00 -13.69
C ALA A 401 -0.22 -2.43 -15.08
N LEU A 402 -0.65 -3.10 -16.14
CA LEU A 402 -0.50 -2.62 -17.52
C LEU A 402 -1.37 -1.39 -17.80
N ASN A 403 -2.59 -1.33 -17.25
CA ASN A 403 -3.45 -0.14 -17.34
C ASN A 403 -2.82 1.06 -16.60
N LEU A 404 -2.20 0.83 -15.44
CA LEU A 404 -1.46 1.87 -14.72
C LEU A 404 -0.30 2.42 -15.59
N LEU A 405 0.47 1.52 -16.20
CA LEU A 405 1.57 1.89 -17.12
C LEU A 405 1.09 2.54 -18.43
N ALA A 406 -0.20 2.48 -18.76
CA ALA A 406 -0.74 3.15 -19.95
C ALA A 406 -0.72 4.68 -19.84
N ASN A 407 -0.63 5.23 -18.61
CA ASN A 407 -0.52 6.67 -18.39
C ASN A 407 0.88 7.19 -18.79
N GLN A 408 0.96 7.89 -19.93
CA GLN A 408 2.22 8.44 -20.47
C GLN A 408 2.78 9.61 -19.66
N ASP A 409 1.90 10.37 -19.01
CA ASP A 409 2.30 11.57 -18.27
C ASP A 409 2.97 11.21 -16.94
N GLU A 410 2.64 10.04 -16.38
CA GLU A 410 3.19 9.56 -15.10
C GLU A 410 4.42 8.67 -15.29
N PHE A 411 4.41 7.81 -16.33
CA PHE A 411 5.47 6.81 -16.53
C PHE A 411 6.22 7.03 -17.86
N ASP A 412 7.43 7.58 -17.77
CA ASP A 412 8.34 7.66 -18.92
C ASP A 412 9.08 6.33 -19.13
N ILE A 413 8.45 5.42 -19.88
CA ILE A 413 9.01 4.12 -20.23
C ILE A 413 9.18 3.98 -21.73
N ASN A 414 10.09 3.12 -22.16
CA ASN A 414 10.34 2.82 -23.58
C ASN A 414 10.36 1.32 -23.92
N LEU A 415 10.40 0.45 -22.89
CA LEU A 415 10.35 -1.00 -23.04
C LEU A 415 9.43 -1.57 -21.98
N ILE A 416 8.61 -2.56 -22.35
CA ILE A 416 7.84 -3.40 -21.44
C ILE A 416 8.38 -4.82 -21.52
N LEU A 417 8.73 -5.38 -20.38
CA LEU A 417 9.22 -6.75 -20.22
C LEU A 417 8.34 -7.49 -19.24
N LEU A 418 7.93 -8.70 -19.56
CA LEU A 418 7.09 -9.56 -18.74
C LEU A 418 7.78 -10.90 -18.47
N PRO A 419 8.86 -10.94 -17.68
CA PRO A 419 9.57 -12.18 -17.42
C PRO A 419 8.68 -13.19 -16.71
N GLY A 420 8.59 -14.41 -17.25
CA GLY A 420 7.74 -15.46 -16.70
C GLY A 420 6.32 -15.53 -17.27
N VAL A 421 5.91 -14.55 -18.05
CA VAL A 421 4.64 -14.57 -18.79
C VAL A 421 4.92 -15.01 -20.22
N ILE A 422 4.38 -16.15 -20.62
CA ILE A 422 4.65 -16.81 -21.89
C ILE A 422 3.42 -16.70 -22.80
N HIS A 423 3.61 -16.29 -24.06
CA HIS A 423 2.49 -16.02 -24.97
C HIS A 423 1.61 -17.24 -25.20
N SER A 424 2.20 -18.40 -25.46
CA SER A 424 1.46 -19.66 -25.67
C SER A 424 0.60 -20.10 -24.48
N LEU A 425 0.88 -19.59 -23.29
CA LEU A 425 0.17 -19.92 -22.05
C LEU A 425 -0.72 -18.79 -21.55
N HIS A 426 -0.25 -17.54 -21.69
CA HIS A 426 -0.84 -16.36 -21.06
C HIS A 426 -1.10 -15.23 -22.08
N SER A 427 -1.71 -15.60 -23.22
CA SER A 427 -1.92 -14.68 -24.35
C SER A 427 -2.74 -13.42 -23.97
N THR A 428 -3.66 -13.54 -23.03
CA THR A 428 -4.45 -12.39 -22.52
C THR A 428 -3.55 -11.28 -22.01
N ILE A 429 -2.55 -11.62 -21.20
CA ILE A 429 -1.64 -10.63 -20.60
C ILE A 429 -0.66 -10.08 -21.62
N THR A 430 -0.09 -10.96 -22.46
CA THR A 430 0.88 -10.53 -23.47
C THR A 430 0.23 -9.65 -24.54
N ASN A 431 -0.98 -9.96 -24.98
CA ASN A 431 -1.74 -9.11 -25.89
C ASN A 431 -2.06 -7.76 -25.26
N LYS A 432 -2.48 -7.75 -23.99
CA LYS A 432 -2.71 -6.49 -23.27
C LYS A 432 -1.45 -5.62 -23.21
N ALA A 433 -0.26 -6.19 -23.01
CA ALA A 433 1.00 -5.45 -23.02
C ALA A 433 1.31 -4.87 -24.42
N ILE A 434 0.96 -5.59 -25.48
CA ILE A 434 1.10 -5.12 -26.87
C ILE A 434 0.13 -3.97 -27.12
N ASP A 435 -1.13 -4.12 -26.74
CA ASP A 435 -2.17 -3.08 -26.89
C ASP A 435 -1.74 -1.77 -26.18
N VAL A 436 -1.23 -1.88 -24.95
CA VAL A 436 -0.70 -0.71 -24.21
C VAL A 436 0.45 -0.05 -24.97
N CYS A 437 1.36 -0.82 -25.57
CA CYS A 437 2.44 -0.26 -26.40
C CYS A 437 1.93 0.41 -27.67
N GLU A 438 0.88 -0.13 -28.29
CA GLU A 438 0.24 0.46 -29.49
C GLU A 438 -0.47 1.76 -29.17
N ASP A 439 -1.29 1.76 -28.12
CA ASP A 439 -2.05 2.92 -27.67
C ASP A 439 -1.12 4.07 -27.25
N ARG A 440 -0.12 3.76 -26.43
CA ARG A 440 0.90 4.74 -26.04
C ARG A 440 1.72 5.21 -27.23
N GLY A 441 2.17 4.28 -28.07
CA GLY A 441 3.04 4.55 -29.22
C GLY A 441 4.46 5.05 -28.87
N ASP A 442 4.85 5.02 -27.59
CA ASP A 442 6.14 5.47 -27.07
C ASP A 442 6.95 4.37 -26.36
N CYS A 443 6.43 3.15 -26.32
CA CYS A 443 7.10 1.98 -25.74
C CYS A 443 7.04 0.78 -26.70
N PHE A 444 7.80 -0.26 -26.36
CA PHE A 444 7.96 -1.46 -27.16
C PHE A 444 7.97 -2.70 -26.25
N ALA A 445 7.18 -3.73 -26.57
CA ALA A 445 7.06 -4.94 -25.79
C ALA A 445 8.02 -6.04 -26.28
N ILE A 446 8.65 -6.74 -25.35
CA ILE A 446 9.44 -7.94 -25.61
C ILE A 446 8.70 -9.12 -24.98
N ILE A 447 8.29 -10.07 -25.82
CA ILE A 447 7.40 -11.18 -25.45
C ILE A 447 8.14 -12.51 -25.64
N ASP A 448 7.95 -13.40 -24.69
CA ASP A 448 8.44 -14.78 -24.76
C ASP A 448 7.37 -15.67 -25.42
N PRO A 449 7.67 -16.30 -26.57
CA PRO A 449 6.63 -17.02 -27.33
C PRO A 449 6.19 -18.32 -26.67
N VAL A 450 7.14 -19.13 -26.18
CA VAL A 450 6.89 -20.50 -25.72
C VAL A 450 7.73 -20.85 -24.49
N GLU A 451 7.30 -21.90 -23.78
CA GLU A 451 7.98 -22.42 -22.60
C GLU A 451 9.34 -23.07 -22.96
N TYR A 452 10.11 -23.34 -21.92
CA TYR A 452 11.34 -24.12 -22.04
C TYR A 452 11.07 -25.52 -22.62
N GLY A 453 11.92 -26.00 -23.52
CA GLY A 453 11.83 -27.33 -24.12
C GLY A 453 10.94 -27.43 -25.38
N LYS A 454 10.32 -26.33 -25.81
CA LYS A 454 9.42 -26.33 -26.98
C LYS A 454 10.17 -26.24 -28.32
N THR A 455 9.44 -26.49 -29.39
CA THR A 455 10.01 -26.60 -30.75
C THR A 455 10.01 -25.27 -31.51
N VAL A 456 10.84 -25.18 -32.56
CA VAL A 456 10.82 -24.07 -33.52
C VAL A 456 9.42 -23.87 -34.09
N THR A 457 8.74 -24.94 -34.45
CA THR A 457 7.40 -24.89 -35.03
C THR A 457 6.40 -24.23 -34.10
N LEU A 458 6.42 -24.54 -32.80
CA LEU A 458 5.51 -23.90 -31.86
C LEU A 458 5.83 -22.42 -31.73
N ALA A 459 7.10 -22.05 -31.60
CA ALA A 459 7.50 -20.65 -31.51
C ALA A 459 7.06 -19.82 -32.72
N THR A 460 7.14 -20.40 -33.93
CA THR A 460 6.69 -19.74 -35.15
C THR A 460 5.18 -19.67 -35.28
N THR A 461 4.46 -20.67 -34.75
CA THR A 461 2.98 -20.67 -34.69
C THR A 461 2.49 -19.53 -33.80
N GLU A 462 3.02 -19.44 -32.58
CA GLU A 462 2.64 -18.38 -31.62
C GLU A 462 2.92 -16.97 -32.16
N ALA A 463 4.08 -16.78 -32.81
CA ALA A 463 4.38 -15.49 -33.45
C ALA A 463 3.42 -15.19 -34.61
N GLY A 464 2.90 -16.21 -35.27
CA GLY A 464 1.89 -16.11 -36.33
C GLY A 464 0.52 -15.65 -35.84
N GLU A 465 0.23 -15.72 -34.55
CA GLU A 465 -1.05 -15.24 -33.97
C GLU A 465 -1.06 -13.73 -33.77
N VAL A 466 0.10 -13.08 -33.64
CA VAL A 466 0.24 -11.66 -33.37
C VAL A 466 0.58 -10.88 -34.65
N ASP A 467 -0.02 -9.70 -34.84
CA ASP A 467 0.33 -8.76 -35.89
C ASP A 467 0.54 -7.35 -35.29
N SER A 468 1.75 -7.08 -34.85
CA SER A 468 2.08 -5.79 -34.23
C SER A 468 3.51 -5.36 -34.53
N ASN A 469 3.70 -4.10 -34.82
CA ASN A 469 5.04 -3.53 -34.94
C ASN A 469 5.57 -2.93 -33.63
N PHE A 470 4.81 -3.04 -32.54
CA PHE A 470 5.21 -2.58 -31.20
C PHE A 470 5.70 -3.70 -30.30
N ALA A 471 5.82 -4.92 -30.85
CA ALA A 471 6.31 -6.06 -30.12
C ALA A 471 7.31 -6.88 -30.91
N ALA A 472 8.13 -7.65 -30.21
CA ALA A 472 9.04 -8.64 -30.77
C ALA A 472 9.10 -9.89 -29.92
N MET A 473 9.23 -11.06 -30.57
CA MET A 473 9.46 -12.34 -29.94
C MET A 473 10.86 -12.86 -30.22
N TYR A 474 11.42 -13.59 -29.24
CA TYR A 474 12.76 -14.18 -29.30
C TYR A 474 12.74 -15.63 -28.83
N TRP A 475 13.57 -16.45 -29.44
CA TRP A 475 13.71 -17.88 -29.10
C TRP A 475 15.13 -18.36 -29.43
N PRO A 476 15.71 -19.30 -28.69
CA PRO A 476 15.23 -20.06 -27.55
C PRO A 476 15.60 -19.44 -26.20
N TRP A 477 15.26 -20.16 -25.12
CA TRP A 477 15.69 -19.84 -23.75
C TRP A 477 17.22 -19.88 -23.61
N VAL A 478 17.73 -19.17 -22.60
CA VAL A 478 19.17 -19.09 -22.33
C VAL A 478 19.49 -19.51 -20.90
N LYS A 479 20.66 -20.06 -20.71
CA LYS A 479 21.17 -20.46 -19.41
C LYS A 479 22.09 -19.39 -18.86
N VAL A 480 21.81 -18.92 -17.65
CA VAL A 480 22.57 -17.88 -16.97
C VAL A 480 23.05 -18.36 -15.60
N PRO A 481 24.15 -17.78 -15.05
CA PRO A 481 24.50 -18.00 -13.65
C PRO A 481 23.39 -17.47 -12.74
N ASP A 482 23.11 -18.19 -11.66
CA ASP A 482 22.19 -17.70 -10.65
C ASP A 482 22.90 -16.69 -9.75
N SER A 483 22.40 -15.46 -9.70
CA SER A 483 23.01 -14.40 -8.88
C SER A 483 22.76 -14.58 -7.38
N GLN A 484 21.75 -15.37 -7.00
CA GLN A 484 21.38 -15.60 -5.60
C GLN A 484 22.12 -16.79 -4.99
N ILE A 485 22.32 -17.85 -5.76
CA ILE A 485 22.95 -19.09 -5.31
C ILE A 485 24.27 -19.30 -6.06
N ALA A 486 25.37 -18.99 -5.41
CA ALA A 486 26.70 -19.11 -6.02
C ALA A 486 26.97 -20.54 -6.55
N GLY A 487 27.43 -20.64 -7.80
CA GLY A 487 27.78 -21.89 -8.44
C GLY A 487 26.60 -22.62 -9.11
N THR A 488 25.38 -22.12 -9.00
CA THR A 488 24.24 -22.65 -9.70
C THR A 488 23.97 -21.93 -11.02
N GLN A 489 23.22 -22.55 -11.91
CA GLN A 489 22.84 -22.03 -13.22
C GLN A 489 21.35 -22.23 -13.42
N ARG A 490 20.72 -21.29 -14.08
CA ARG A 490 19.26 -21.30 -14.31
C ARG A 490 18.94 -21.07 -15.78
N TRP A 491 17.93 -21.76 -16.27
CA TRP A 491 17.31 -21.45 -17.55
C TRP A 491 16.33 -20.29 -17.37
N VAL A 492 16.43 -19.29 -18.22
CA VAL A 492 15.56 -18.12 -18.20
C VAL A 492 15.02 -17.82 -19.59
N PRO A 493 13.80 -17.26 -19.68
CA PRO A 493 13.26 -16.81 -20.95
C PRO A 493 14.05 -15.63 -21.51
N PRO A 494 14.01 -15.39 -22.82
CA PRO A 494 14.71 -14.30 -23.48
C PRO A 494 14.48 -12.92 -22.89
N SER A 495 13.25 -12.59 -22.48
CA SER A 495 12.89 -11.29 -21.90
C SER A 495 13.76 -10.88 -20.72
N VAL A 496 14.26 -11.85 -19.92
CA VAL A 496 15.12 -11.60 -18.76
C VAL A 496 16.45 -10.95 -19.14
N VAL A 497 17.04 -11.36 -20.26
CA VAL A 497 18.37 -10.90 -20.69
C VAL A 497 18.32 -9.83 -21.77
N LEU A 498 17.26 -9.77 -22.56
CA LEU A 498 17.16 -8.86 -23.70
C LEU A 498 17.11 -7.39 -23.29
N GLY A 499 16.51 -7.07 -22.15
CA GLY A 499 16.53 -5.71 -21.60
C GLY A 499 17.96 -5.17 -21.51
N GLY A 500 18.92 -6.01 -21.09
CA GLY A 500 20.34 -5.67 -21.03
C GLY A 500 20.97 -5.42 -22.42
N ILE A 501 20.57 -6.17 -23.45
CA ILE A 501 21.04 -5.97 -24.83
C ILE A 501 20.54 -4.64 -25.41
N TYR A 502 19.27 -4.31 -25.16
CA TYR A 502 18.71 -3.04 -25.59
C TYR A 502 19.39 -1.86 -24.89
N ALA A 503 19.57 -1.94 -23.57
CA ALA A 503 20.28 -0.91 -22.82
C ALA A 503 21.75 -0.76 -23.25
N PHE A 504 22.44 -1.89 -23.50
CA PHE A 504 23.81 -1.87 -24.02
C PHE A 504 23.88 -1.19 -25.39
N ASN A 505 22.98 -1.55 -26.31
CA ASN A 505 22.89 -0.93 -27.64
C ASN A 505 22.66 0.59 -27.53
N ASP A 506 21.78 1.01 -26.65
CA ASP A 506 21.43 2.43 -26.44
C ASP A 506 22.62 3.22 -25.87
N ARG A 507 23.42 2.60 -25.00
CA ARG A 507 24.59 3.21 -24.39
C ARG A 507 25.76 3.34 -25.36
N VAL A 508 26.06 2.27 -26.14
CA VAL A 508 27.26 2.25 -27.02
C VAL A 508 27.01 2.85 -28.40
N ALA A 509 25.76 2.96 -28.78
CA ALA A 509 25.33 3.53 -30.06
C ALA A 509 24.12 4.47 -29.85
N HIS A 510 22.96 4.10 -30.40
CA HIS A 510 21.71 4.86 -30.21
C HIS A 510 20.51 3.88 -30.27
N PRO A 511 19.32 4.26 -29.71
CA PRO A 511 18.12 3.42 -29.74
C PRO A 511 17.68 2.94 -31.13
N TRP A 512 18.05 3.66 -32.20
CA TRP A 512 17.72 3.29 -33.58
C TRP A 512 18.76 2.41 -34.28
N PHE A 513 19.77 1.94 -33.57
CA PHE A 513 20.62 0.85 -34.08
C PHE A 513 20.00 -0.51 -33.77
N ALA A 514 20.34 -1.50 -34.59
CA ALA A 514 19.84 -2.86 -34.37
C ALA A 514 20.44 -3.48 -33.09
N PRO A 515 19.60 -3.90 -32.12
CA PRO A 515 20.07 -4.62 -30.94
C PRO A 515 20.30 -6.10 -31.26
N ALA A 516 21.10 -6.38 -32.27
CA ALA A 516 21.37 -7.71 -32.79
C ALA A 516 22.72 -7.76 -33.53
N GLY A 517 23.15 -8.98 -33.85
CA GLY A 517 24.38 -9.26 -34.57
C GLY A 517 25.59 -9.39 -33.66
N LEU A 518 26.73 -9.80 -34.22
CA LEU A 518 27.91 -10.20 -33.47
C LEU A 518 28.53 -9.06 -32.63
N ASN A 519 28.32 -7.83 -33.04
CA ASN A 519 28.92 -6.68 -32.35
C ASN A 519 28.05 -6.10 -31.21
N ARG A 520 26.73 -6.23 -31.28
CA ARG A 520 25.78 -5.59 -30.35
C ARG A 520 24.74 -6.54 -29.74
N GLY A 521 24.58 -7.73 -30.31
CA GLY A 521 23.62 -8.71 -29.84
C GLY A 521 24.19 -9.78 -28.91
N GLY A 522 25.45 -9.67 -28.49
CA GLY A 522 26.09 -10.65 -27.59
C GLY A 522 25.48 -10.63 -26.20
N ILE A 523 25.01 -11.78 -25.72
CA ILE A 523 24.47 -11.96 -24.39
C ILE A 523 25.59 -12.42 -23.46
N THR A 524 26.31 -11.47 -22.87
CA THR A 524 27.54 -11.76 -22.12
C THR A 524 27.32 -12.59 -20.85
N THR A 525 26.13 -12.59 -20.31
CA THR A 525 25.73 -13.38 -19.14
C THR A 525 25.25 -14.78 -19.49
N ALA A 526 24.89 -15.03 -20.75
CA ALA A 526 24.44 -16.34 -21.15
C ALA A 526 25.60 -17.32 -21.32
N ILE A 527 25.53 -18.43 -20.62
CA ILE A 527 26.48 -19.54 -20.73
C ILE A 527 26.18 -20.37 -21.98
N GLN A 528 24.91 -20.57 -22.24
CA GLN A 528 24.42 -21.48 -23.27
C GLN A 528 23.01 -21.09 -23.72
N ALA A 529 22.70 -21.25 -25.00
CA ALA A 529 21.32 -21.31 -25.50
C ALA A 529 20.76 -22.72 -25.34
N GLU A 530 19.46 -22.82 -25.11
CA GLU A 530 18.74 -24.08 -24.95
C GLU A 530 18.95 -25.03 -26.14
N ARG A 531 19.01 -24.46 -27.33
CA ARG A 531 19.19 -25.22 -28.55
C ARG A 531 20.25 -24.55 -29.44
N LYS A 532 21.12 -25.39 -30.06
CA LYS A 532 22.01 -24.94 -31.13
C LYS A 532 21.22 -24.88 -32.42
N LEU A 533 20.95 -23.71 -32.92
CA LEU A 533 20.20 -23.48 -34.12
C LEU A 533 21.05 -23.75 -35.37
N THR A 534 20.53 -24.53 -36.28
CA THR A 534 21.06 -24.64 -37.64
C THR A 534 20.75 -23.38 -38.44
N GLN A 535 21.36 -23.19 -39.60
CA GLN A 535 21.00 -22.08 -40.48
C GLN A 535 19.51 -22.12 -40.87
N ALA A 536 19.02 -23.29 -41.24
CA ALA A 536 17.63 -23.49 -41.62
C ALA A 536 16.65 -23.15 -40.47
N ASP A 537 16.99 -23.52 -39.22
CA ASP A 537 16.19 -23.14 -38.06
C ASP A 537 16.13 -21.62 -37.88
N ARG A 538 17.28 -20.93 -38.02
CA ARG A 538 17.34 -19.46 -37.92
C ARG A 538 16.56 -18.79 -39.03
N ASP A 539 16.65 -19.26 -40.26
CA ASP A 539 15.93 -18.74 -41.42
C ASP A 539 14.41 -18.92 -41.19
N SER A 540 13.97 -20.11 -40.77
CA SER A 540 12.57 -20.42 -40.48
C SER A 540 12.01 -19.51 -39.35
N LEU A 541 12.73 -19.33 -38.25
CA LEU A 541 12.35 -18.42 -37.16
C LEU A 541 12.24 -16.99 -37.68
N TYR A 542 13.26 -16.52 -38.38
CA TYR A 542 13.32 -15.13 -38.86
C TYR A 542 12.24 -14.83 -39.89
N ASP A 543 11.94 -15.76 -40.79
CA ASP A 543 10.86 -15.60 -41.78
C ASP A 543 9.49 -15.53 -41.11
N SER A 544 9.33 -16.23 -39.98
CA SER A 544 8.11 -16.19 -39.17
C SER A 544 8.11 -15.10 -38.08
N ASN A 545 8.94 -14.06 -38.21
CA ASN A 545 9.04 -12.92 -37.28
C ASN A 545 9.50 -13.26 -35.85
N VAL A 546 10.12 -14.41 -35.62
CA VAL A 546 10.78 -14.76 -34.38
C VAL A 546 12.27 -14.46 -34.50
N ASN A 547 12.84 -13.70 -33.56
CA ASN A 547 14.24 -13.35 -33.58
C ASN A 547 15.09 -14.47 -32.95
N PRO A 548 15.96 -15.14 -33.71
CA PRO A 548 16.74 -16.27 -33.18
C PRO A 548 17.86 -15.77 -32.24
N ILE A 549 18.05 -16.52 -31.15
CA ILE A 549 19.21 -16.46 -30.29
C ILE A 549 20.11 -17.63 -30.65
N ALA A 550 21.26 -17.35 -31.22
CA ALA A 550 22.15 -18.36 -31.77
C ALA A 550 23.51 -18.36 -31.05
N THR A 551 24.16 -19.54 -31.02
CA THR A 551 25.52 -19.69 -30.51
C THR A 551 26.50 -19.79 -31.65
N PHE A 552 27.46 -18.88 -31.72
CA PHE A 552 28.51 -18.89 -32.73
C PHE A 552 29.87 -19.22 -32.09
N PRO A 553 30.69 -20.05 -32.77
CA PRO A 553 32.03 -20.34 -32.29
C PRO A 553 32.85 -19.06 -32.07
N GLY A 554 33.45 -18.93 -30.92
CA GLY A 554 34.26 -17.77 -30.56
C GLY A 554 33.50 -16.47 -30.23
N GLN A 555 32.18 -16.44 -30.42
CA GLN A 555 31.33 -15.26 -30.16
C GLN A 555 30.32 -15.46 -29.03
N GLY A 556 30.11 -16.73 -28.63
CA GLY A 556 29.13 -17.04 -27.58
C GLY A 556 27.67 -16.98 -28.04
N VAL A 557 26.78 -16.73 -27.10
CA VAL A 557 25.34 -16.62 -27.34
C VAL A 557 24.99 -15.21 -27.80
N THR A 558 24.31 -15.10 -28.93
CA THR A 558 24.09 -13.82 -29.61
C THR A 558 22.68 -13.75 -30.18
N VAL A 559 22.02 -12.61 -30.01
CA VAL A 559 20.79 -12.26 -30.71
C VAL A 559 21.10 -12.03 -32.19
N PHE A 560 20.43 -12.78 -33.07
CA PHE A 560 20.72 -12.75 -34.50
C PHE A 560 19.51 -12.41 -35.38
N GLY A 561 18.58 -11.63 -34.84
CA GLY A 561 17.39 -11.11 -35.53
C GLY A 561 16.91 -9.79 -34.94
N GLN A 562 16.19 -9.01 -35.75
CA GLN A 562 15.61 -7.72 -35.34
C GLN A 562 14.27 -7.43 -36.03
N LYS A 563 13.40 -8.42 -36.14
CA LYS A 563 12.05 -8.25 -36.67
C LYS A 563 11.05 -7.93 -35.56
N THR A 564 10.08 -7.10 -35.87
CA THR A 564 8.84 -6.96 -35.11
C THR A 564 7.87 -8.06 -35.49
N LEU A 565 6.75 -8.18 -34.80
CA LEU A 565 5.70 -9.16 -35.09
C LEU A 565 4.78 -8.72 -36.24
N GLN A 566 5.11 -7.64 -36.94
CA GLN A 566 4.29 -7.16 -38.06
C GLN A 566 4.32 -8.14 -39.23
N LYS A 567 3.13 -8.62 -39.63
CA LYS A 567 2.97 -9.56 -40.76
C LYS A 567 3.19 -8.91 -42.11
N LYS A 568 2.66 -7.70 -42.29
CA LYS A 568 2.81 -6.98 -43.54
C LYS A 568 4.21 -6.39 -43.67
N ALA A 569 4.94 -6.72 -44.71
CA ALA A 569 6.26 -6.17 -44.95
C ALA A 569 6.22 -4.65 -45.10
N SER A 570 6.96 -3.95 -44.26
CA SER A 570 7.16 -2.49 -44.28
C SER A 570 8.46 -2.14 -43.57
N ALA A 571 8.81 -0.85 -43.54
CA ALA A 571 9.96 -0.39 -42.74
C ALA A 571 9.77 -0.64 -41.23
N LEU A 572 8.52 -0.76 -40.76
CA LEU A 572 8.19 -1.01 -39.37
C LEU A 572 8.27 -2.46 -38.94
N ASP A 573 8.53 -3.38 -39.89
CA ASP A 573 8.83 -4.76 -39.57
C ASP A 573 10.24 -4.94 -38.96
N ARG A 574 10.98 -3.82 -38.79
CA ARG A 574 12.32 -3.78 -38.18
C ARG A 574 12.29 -3.06 -36.84
N ILE A 575 12.84 -3.70 -35.82
CA ILE A 575 12.90 -3.16 -34.45
C ILE A 575 13.62 -1.82 -34.42
N ASN A 576 14.73 -1.69 -35.09
CA ASN A 576 15.50 -0.43 -35.09
C ASN A 576 14.71 0.74 -35.67
N VAL A 577 13.93 0.53 -36.74
CA VAL A 577 13.10 1.58 -37.33
C VAL A 577 11.94 1.92 -36.41
N ARG A 578 11.28 0.94 -35.80
CA ARG A 578 10.21 1.17 -34.82
C ARG A 578 10.74 1.98 -33.63
N ARG A 579 11.88 1.62 -33.07
CA ARG A 579 12.51 2.35 -31.95
C ARG A 579 12.96 3.75 -32.35
N LEU A 580 13.41 3.96 -33.59
CA LEU A 580 13.65 5.31 -34.10
C LEU A 580 12.38 6.17 -34.03
N LEU A 581 11.25 5.64 -34.52
CA LEU A 581 9.98 6.39 -34.52
C LEU A 581 9.46 6.65 -33.09
N ILE A 582 9.63 5.72 -32.19
CA ILE A 582 9.33 5.91 -30.76
C ILE A 582 10.15 7.09 -30.21
N ARG A 583 11.45 7.14 -30.50
CA ARG A 583 12.31 8.24 -30.06
C ARG A 583 11.96 9.57 -30.69
N VAL A 584 11.62 9.56 -31.98
CA VAL A 584 11.18 10.78 -32.71
C VAL A 584 9.86 11.29 -32.14
N LYS A 585 8.90 10.39 -31.85
CA LYS A 585 7.61 10.77 -31.21
C LYS A 585 7.86 11.46 -29.86
N LYS A 586 8.69 10.87 -28.99
CA LYS A 586 9.05 11.47 -27.70
C LYS A 586 9.73 12.84 -27.87
N PHE A 587 10.63 12.97 -28.82
CA PHE A 587 11.33 14.23 -29.08
C PHE A 587 10.39 15.33 -29.59
N ILE A 588 9.37 14.98 -30.38
CA ILE A 588 8.41 15.98 -30.89
C ILE A 588 7.42 16.37 -29.81
N ALA A 589 7.08 15.44 -28.88
CA ALA A 589 6.13 15.68 -27.79
C ALA A 589 6.76 16.44 -26.60
N SER A 590 8.10 16.43 -26.47
CA SER A 590 8.84 17.18 -25.45
C SER A 590 9.12 18.63 -25.91
#